data_1a182885e5b69f9133b883c92d752b7a
#
_entry.id   1a182885e5b69f9133b883c92d752b7a
#
_cell.length_a   1.000
_cell.length_b   1.000
_cell.length_c   1.000
_cell.angle_alpha   90.00
_cell.angle_beta   90.00
_cell.angle_gamma   90.00
#
_symmetry.space_group_name_H-M   'P 1'
#
loop_
_entity.id
_entity.type
_entity.pdbx_description
1 polymer ?
#
loop_
_entity_poly.entity_id
_entity_poly.type
_entity_poly.pdbx_seq_one_letter_code
_entity_poly.pdbx_strand_id
1 'polypeptide(L)'
;PAPGIIDRQSVDTPLETGILTVDSMFPIGRGQRELIIGDRQTGKTAIALDTIVNQKGKDVICIYVAIGQKASSVAQLKKTLETHGAMDYTIIVNATASDPAPLQYIAPYAGCAMGEYFMNKGRDVLIVYDDLSKHAIAYRAMSLLLERSPGREAYPGDVFYLHSRLLERAAHLSEEKGGGSITALPIIETQSGDVSAYIPTNVISITDGQLILETRLFFSGQRPAVNVGLSVSRVGGDAQTKAMKKAAKTIRLDLSQYREMESFTQFASDLDESTAKLLSYGQGLMRMLRQKQFHPYKQYEQVILLVAGLNHVFQEIVPEQLDAFIPALLQHFGETQGALCNAIEQTGQLSDDQQSQIIEIAKEFVQNCFSK
;
A
#
# COMPACT_ATOMS: atom_id res chain seq x y z
N PRO A 1 -12.48 10.28 22.04
CA PRO A 1 -13.03 10.99 20.88
C PRO A 1 -11.92 11.23 19.87
N ALA A 2 -12.26 11.36 18.58
CA ALA A 2 -11.31 11.71 17.56
C ALA A 2 -10.75 13.13 17.79
N PRO A 3 -9.50 13.42 17.35
CA PRO A 3 -8.96 14.79 17.40
C PRO A 3 -9.86 15.77 16.64
N GLY A 4 -10.03 16.98 17.20
CA GLY A 4 -10.79 18.06 16.57
C GLY A 4 -10.09 18.58 15.30
N ILE A 5 -10.81 19.38 14.50
CA ILE A 5 -10.25 19.96 13.27
C ILE A 5 -9.04 20.85 13.55
N ILE A 6 -9.09 21.63 14.63
CA ILE A 6 -8.02 22.55 15.05
C ILE A 6 -6.78 21.77 15.53
N ASP A 7 -6.97 20.56 16.04
CA ASP A 7 -5.90 19.72 16.57
C ASP A 7 -5.13 18.97 15.46
N ARG A 8 -5.57 19.05 14.21
CA ARG A 8 -5.00 18.35 13.05
C ARG A 8 -4.15 19.27 12.19
N GLN A 9 -3.14 18.70 11.56
CA GLN A 9 -2.40 19.33 10.46
C GLN A 9 -2.51 18.53 9.17
N SER A 10 -1.97 19.09 8.09
CA SER A 10 -1.98 18.46 6.77
C SER A 10 -1.20 17.14 6.76
N VAL A 11 -1.65 16.23 5.90
CA VAL A 11 -0.97 14.94 5.64
C VAL A 11 -0.02 15.17 4.47
N ASP A 12 1.20 15.55 4.76
CA ASP A 12 2.24 15.93 3.78
C ASP A 12 3.56 15.16 3.96
N THR A 13 3.64 14.32 4.97
CA THR A 13 4.82 13.51 5.26
C THR A 13 4.58 12.08 4.79
N PRO A 14 5.45 11.50 3.93
CA PRO A 14 5.28 10.14 3.44
C PRO A 14 5.32 9.10 4.56
N LEU A 15 4.43 8.11 4.49
CA LEU A 15 4.60 6.81 5.13
C LEU A 15 4.97 5.83 4.03
N GLU A 16 6.25 5.61 3.84
CA GLU A 16 6.75 4.75 2.77
C GLU A 16 6.40 3.28 3.04
N THR A 17 5.69 2.67 2.11
CA THR A 17 5.34 1.24 2.21
C THR A 17 6.47 0.33 1.74
N GLY A 18 7.40 0.85 0.94
CA GLY A 18 8.42 0.07 0.24
C GLY A 18 7.86 -0.73 -0.93
N ILE A 19 6.59 -0.53 -1.27
CA ILE A 19 5.91 -1.19 -2.38
C ILE A 19 5.82 -0.20 -3.54
N LEU A 20 6.56 -0.46 -4.62
CA LEU A 20 6.69 0.45 -5.75
C LEU A 20 5.33 0.90 -6.31
N THR A 21 4.39 -0.04 -6.46
CA THR A 21 3.04 0.25 -6.96
C THR A 21 2.28 1.24 -6.07
N VAL A 22 2.42 1.10 -4.76
CA VAL A 22 1.74 1.95 -3.77
C VAL A 22 2.41 3.31 -3.71
N ASP A 23 3.70 3.34 -3.40
CA ASP A 23 4.45 4.59 -3.15
C ASP A 23 4.49 5.50 -4.38
N SER A 24 4.48 4.92 -5.61
CA SER A 24 4.50 5.69 -6.85
C SER A 24 3.14 6.23 -7.28
N MET A 25 2.05 5.47 -7.09
CA MET A 25 0.73 5.80 -7.65
C MET A 25 -0.35 6.11 -6.61
N PHE A 26 -0.25 5.55 -5.42
CA PHE A 26 -1.23 5.67 -4.34
C PHE A 26 -0.53 5.95 -3.01
N PRO A 27 0.28 7.01 -2.94
CA PRO A 27 1.11 7.28 -1.77
C PRO A 27 0.26 7.45 -0.52
N ILE A 28 0.82 6.99 0.59
CA ILE A 28 0.22 7.07 1.91
C ILE A 28 1.01 8.08 2.74
N GLY A 29 0.31 9.02 3.34
CA GLY A 29 0.91 9.99 4.25
C GLY A 29 0.68 9.63 5.72
N ARG A 30 1.54 10.12 6.59
CA ARG A 30 1.39 9.97 8.05
C ARG A 30 0.13 10.66 8.52
N GLY A 31 -0.76 9.91 9.17
CA GLY A 31 -2.09 10.38 9.58
C GLY A 31 -3.21 10.04 8.61
N GLN A 32 -2.92 9.45 7.46
CA GLN A 32 -3.91 9.04 6.45
C GLN A 32 -4.61 7.72 6.84
N ARG A 33 -5.83 7.54 6.32
CA ARG A 33 -6.58 6.28 6.35
C ARG A 33 -6.65 5.74 4.95
N GLU A 34 -5.93 4.67 4.65
CA GLU A 34 -5.93 4.04 3.32
C GLU A 34 -6.50 2.62 3.44
N LEU A 35 -7.64 2.39 2.79
CA LEU A 35 -8.32 1.10 2.80
C LEU A 35 -7.61 0.10 1.89
N ILE A 36 -7.38 -1.12 2.38
CA ILE A 36 -6.96 -2.25 1.55
C ILE A 36 -8.15 -3.19 1.39
N ILE A 37 -8.65 -3.32 0.17
CA ILE A 37 -9.89 -4.04 -0.12
C ILE A 37 -9.73 -5.03 -1.27
N GLY A 38 -10.35 -6.20 -1.15
CA GLY A 38 -10.33 -7.24 -2.18
C GLY A 38 -10.81 -8.60 -1.64
N ASP A 39 -10.93 -9.57 -2.52
CA ASP A 39 -11.37 -10.92 -2.18
C ASP A 39 -10.34 -11.65 -1.30
N ARG A 40 -10.72 -12.83 -0.80
CA ARG A 40 -9.81 -13.69 -0.06
C ARG A 40 -8.56 -14.01 -0.88
N GLN A 41 -7.41 -14.06 -0.21
CA GLN A 41 -6.12 -14.47 -0.79
C GLN A 41 -5.64 -13.60 -1.97
N THR A 42 -6.04 -12.34 -2.04
CA THR A 42 -5.56 -11.38 -3.04
C THR A 42 -4.31 -10.61 -2.62
N GLY A 43 -3.77 -10.88 -1.41
CA GLY A 43 -2.56 -10.25 -0.91
C GLY A 43 -2.76 -9.04 0.00
N LYS A 44 -3.99 -8.80 0.52
CA LYS A 44 -4.26 -7.68 1.44
C LYS A 44 -3.33 -7.64 2.65
N THR A 45 -3.27 -8.75 3.39
CA THR A 45 -2.37 -8.91 4.55
C THR A 45 -0.90 -8.78 4.16
N ALA A 46 -0.52 -9.23 2.95
CA ALA A 46 0.85 -9.11 2.45
C ALA A 46 1.29 -7.64 2.32
N ILE A 47 0.45 -6.79 1.74
CA ILE A 47 0.71 -5.34 1.64
C ILE A 47 0.89 -4.72 3.03
N ALA A 48 0.00 -5.06 3.98
CA ALA A 48 0.10 -4.55 5.34
C ALA A 48 1.39 -5.00 6.04
N LEU A 49 1.80 -6.27 5.88
CA LEU A 49 3.03 -6.80 6.46
C LEU A 49 4.29 -6.20 5.82
N ASP A 50 4.31 -6.03 4.51
CA ASP A 50 5.42 -5.38 3.80
C ASP A 50 5.59 -3.94 4.27
N THR A 51 4.47 -3.23 4.46
CA THR A 51 4.48 -1.87 5.01
C THR A 51 5.06 -1.84 6.43
N ILE A 52 4.68 -2.79 7.30
CA ILE A 52 5.25 -2.90 8.65
C ILE A 52 6.74 -3.19 8.60
N VAL A 53 7.18 -4.16 7.79
CA VAL A 53 8.60 -4.53 7.66
C VAL A 53 9.43 -3.34 7.17
N ASN A 54 8.87 -2.52 6.28
CA ASN A 54 9.54 -1.32 5.76
C ASN A 54 9.69 -0.18 6.79
N GLN A 55 9.02 -0.25 7.94
CA GLN A 55 9.16 0.77 9.00
C GLN A 55 10.42 0.60 9.86
N LYS A 56 11.20 -0.45 9.63
CA LYS A 56 12.46 -0.68 10.37
C LYS A 56 13.41 0.52 10.23
N GLY A 57 13.76 1.12 11.38
CA GLY A 57 14.66 2.28 11.41
C GLY A 57 14.03 3.62 11.06
N LYS A 58 12.70 3.68 10.82
CA LYS A 58 11.99 4.92 10.45
C LYS A 58 11.25 5.59 11.61
N ASP A 59 11.48 5.11 12.84
CA ASP A 59 10.86 5.61 14.08
C ASP A 59 9.32 5.59 14.07
N VAL A 60 8.73 4.60 13.44
CA VAL A 60 7.28 4.36 13.40
C VAL A 60 6.94 3.15 14.24
N ILE A 61 6.02 3.31 15.18
CA ILE A 61 5.48 2.21 15.99
C ILE A 61 4.35 1.56 15.21
N CYS A 62 4.41 0.23 15.03
CA CYS A 62 3.40 -0.51 14.32
C CYS A 62 2.47 -1.24 15.29
N ILE A 63 1.17 -1.24 14.98
CA ILE A 63 0.15 -1.99 15.72
C ILE A 63 -0.63 -2.83 14.71
N TYR A 64 -0.61 -4.13 14.90
CA TYR A 64 -1.40 -5.06 14.08
C TYR A 64 -2.56 -5.61 14.89
N VAL A 65 -3.78 -5.28 14.49
CA VAL A 65 -5.00 -5.74 15.14
C VAL A 65 -5.61 -6.87 14.32
N ALA A 66 -5.45 -8.11 14.81
CA ALA A 66 -6.05 -9.31 14.21
C ALA A 66 -7.45 -9.52 14.78
N ILE A 67 -8.47 -9.46 13.93
CA ILE A 67 -9.88 -9.55 14.34
C ILE A 67 -10.51 -10.79 13.72
N GLY A 68 -10.96 -11.73 14.54
CA GLY A 68 -11.66 -12.94 14.11
C GLY A 68 -10.79 -13.85 13.21
N GLN A 69 -9.47 -13.78 13.34
CA GLN A 69 -8.54 -14.64 12.62
C GLN A 69 -8.28 -15.96 13.35
N LYS A 70 -7.83 -16.98 12.62
CA LYS A 70 -7.40 -18.24 13.26
C LYS A 70 -6.15 -18.01 14.07
N ALA A 71 -6.06 -18.61 15.26
CA ALA A 71 -4.90 -18.51 16.13
C ALA A 71 -3.60 -18.95 15.43
N SER A 72 -3.66 -19.97 14.56
CA SER A 72 -2.52 -20.42 13.76
C SER A 72 -2.04 -19.35 12.76
N SER A 73 -2.95 -18.60 12.17
CA SER A 73 -2.59 -17.50 11.26
C SER A 73 -1.88 -16.36 11.99
N VAL A 74 -2.34 -16.03 13.19
CA VAL A 74 -1.71 -15.00 14.03
C VAL A 74 -0.33 -15.46 14.53
N ALA A 75 -0.18 -16.74 14.90
CA ALA A 75 1.11 -17.30 15.28
C ALA A 75 2.12 -17.25 14.10
N GLN A 76 1.66 -17.59 12.89
CA GLN A 76 2.49 -17.49 11.68
C GLN A 76 2.88 -16.05 11.37
N LEU A 77 1.95 -15.11 11.50
CA LEU A 77 2.21 -13.67 11.33
C LEU A 77 3.27 -13.18 12.32
N LYS A 78 3.13 -13.51 13.60
CA LYS A 78 4.12 -13.17 14.63
C LYS A 78 5.51 -13.71 14.25
N LYS A 79 5.60 -14.99 13.88
CA LYS A 79 6.87 -15.62 13.45
C LYS A 79 7.47 -14.90 12.24
N THR A 80 6.64 -14.50 11.28
CA THR A 80 7.08 -13.74 10.10
C THR A 80 7.67 -12.39 10.49
N LEU A 81 7.01 -11.64 11.36
CA LEU A 81 7.53 -10.36 11.85
C LEU A 81 8.81 -10.51 12.67
N GLU A 82 8.93 -11.59 13.47
CA GLU A 82 10.15 -11.92 14.20
C GLU A 82 11.31 -12.21 13.23
N THR A 83 11.07 -13.00 12.19
CA THR A 83 12.08 -13.35 11.19
C THR A 83 12.64 -12.13 10.45
N HIS A 84 11.80 -11.10 10.23
CA HIS A 84 12.22 -9.86 9.56
C HIS A 84 12.67 -8.77 10.54
N GLY A 85 12.73 -9.08 11.85
CA GLY A 85 13.16 -8.13 12.88
C GLY A 85 12.17 -6.96 13.06
N ALA A 86 10.89 -7.17 12.77
CA ALA A 86 9.85 -6.17 12.89
C ALA A 86 9.12 -6.21 14.25
N MET A 87 9.33 -7.23 15.06
CA MET A 87 8.69 -7.34 16.39
C MET A 87 9.22 -6.32 17.39
N ASP A 88 10.42 -5.77 17.20
CA ASP A 88 11.00 -4.78 18.11
C ASP A 88 10.21 -3.47 18.17
N TYR A 89 9.44 -3.17 17.12
CA TYR A 89 8.62 -1.96 17.01
C TYR A 89 7.14 -2.25 16.70
N THR A 90 6.70 -3.54 16.84
CA THR A 90 5.32 -3.95 16.50
C THR A 90 4.59 -4.53 17.70
N ILE A 91 3.37 -4.06 17.93
CA ILE A 91 2.42 -4.59 18.90
C ILE A 91 1.36 -5.40 18.16
N ILE A 92 1.07 -6.62 18.61
CA ILE A 92 -0.01 -7.44 18.06
C ILE A 92 -1.16 -7.47 19.08
N VAL A 93 -2.32 -6.98 18.64
CA VAL A 93 -3.59 -7.08 19.40
C VAL A 93 -4.44 -8.14 18.72
N ASN A 94 -4.83 -9.18 19.44
CA ASN A 94 -5.49 -10.34 18.83
C ASN A 94 -6.81 -10.66 19.55
N ALA A 95 -7.88 -10.79 18.77
CA ALA A 95 -9.12 -11.43 19.14
C ALA A 95 -9.43 -12.50 18.10
N THR A 96 -9.24 -13.76 18.45
CA THR A 96 -9.33 -14.90 17.53
C THR A 96 -10.77 -15.19 17.10
N ALA A 97 -10.94 -16.03 16.07
CA ALA A 97 -12.25 -16.50 15.62
C ALA A 97 -13.00 -17.34 16.68
N SER A 98 -12.29 -17.90 17.65
CA SER A 98 -12.86 -18.65 18.77
C SER A 98 -13.23 -17.77 19.97
N ASP A 99 -12.78 -16.52 20.00
CA ASP A 99 -13.12 -15.59 21.07
C ASP A 99 -14.55 -15.07 20.93
N PRO A 100 -15.23 -14.76 22.04
CA PRO A 100 -16.56 -14.19 22.02
C PRO A 100 -16.65 -12.89 21.22
N ALA A 101 -17.78 -12.64 20.56
CA ALA A 101 -18.00 -11.46 19.73
C ALA A 101 -17.66 -10.12 20.43
N PRO A 102 -17.93 -9.92 21.73
CA PRO A 102 -17.51 -8.70 22.44
C PRO A 102 -16.00 -8.44 22.42
N LEU A 103 -15.16 -9.48 22.47
CA LEU A 103 -13.70 -9.32 22.38
C LEU A 103 -13.27 -8.92 20.97
N GLN A 104 -13.87 -9.51 19.94
CA GLN A 104 -13.63 -9.11 18.56
C GLN A 104 -14.10 -7.67 18.28
N TYR A 105 -15.20 -7.26 18.91
CA TYR A 105 -15.72 -5.90 18.85
C TYR A 105 -14.77 -4.87 19.49
N ILE A 106 -14.21 -5.17 20.66
CA ILE A 106 -13.40 -4.19 21.41
C ILE A 106 -11.94 -4.12 20.93
N ALA A 107 -11.42 -5.17 20.29
CA ALA A 107 -10.02 -5.28 19.91
C ALA A 107 -9.51 -4.10 19.07
N PRO A 108 -10.19 -3.64 17.98
CA PRO A 108 -9.69 -2.50 17.20
C PRO A 108 -9.68 -1.20 18.00
N TYR A 109 -10.62 -0.98 18.91
CA TYR A 109 -10.63 0.19 19.77
C TYR A 109 -9.49 0.16 20.79
N ALA A 110 -9.17 -1.02 21.33
CA ALA A 110 -8.04 -1.21 22.23
C ALA A 110 -6.71 -0.94 21.51
N GLY A 111 -6.53 -1.48 20.30
CA GLY A 111 -5.36 -1.20 19.47
C GLY A 111 -5.22 0.30 19.13
N CYS A 112 -6.34 0.94 18.78
CA CYS A 112 -6.36 2.37 18.52
C CYS A 112 -5.98 3.20 19.75
N ALA A 113 -6.46 2.83 20.94
CA ALA A 113 -6.12 3.52 22.18
C ALA A 113 -4.62 3.39 22.53
N MET A 114 -3.99 2.24 22.22
CA MET A 114 -2.54 2.10 22.33
C MET A 114 -1.82 3.04 21.35
N GLY A 115 -2.32 3.16 20.11
CA GLY A 115 -1.79 4.09 19.13
C GLY A 115 -1.89 5.54 19.57
N GLU A 116 -3.04 5.95 20.13
CA GLU A 116 -3.25 7.30 20.66
C GLU A 116 -2.28 7.65 21.80
N TYR A 117 -1.92 6.67 22.62
CA TYR A 117 -0.91 6.88 23.67
C TYR A 117 0.43 7.34 23.09
N PHE A 118 0.87 6.72 21.98
CA PHE A 118 2.11 7.09 21.32
C PHE A 118 1.96 8.39 20.50
N MET A 119 0.87 8.54 19.78
CA MET A 119 0.56 9.76 19.01
C MET A 119 0.58 11.01 19.91
N ASN A 120 -0.05 10.94 21.08
CA ASN A 120 -0.07 12.03 22.05
C ASN A 120 1.30 12.32 22.69
N LYS A 121 2.29 11.45 22.48
CA LYS A 121 3.71 11.65 22.84
C LYS A 121 4.56 12.14 21.68
N GLY A 122 3.94 12.57 20.59
CA GLY A 122 4.64 13.05 19.41
C GLY A 122 5.26 11.95 18.55
N ARG A 123 4.81 10.68 18.70
CA ARG A 123 5.31 9.55 17.93
C ARG A 123 4.39 9.24 16.75
N ASP A 124 4.98 8.69 15.70
CA ASP A 124 4.23 8.20 14.56
C ASP A 124 3.85 6.73 14.74
N VAL A 125 2.60 6.42 14.39
CA VAL A 125 2.03 5.09 14.54
C VAL A 125 1.44 4.64 13.21
N LEU A 126 1.72 3.40 12.83
CA LEU A 126 1.01 2.68 11.77
C LEU A 126 0.11 1.62 12.42
N ILE A 127 -1.19 1.70 12.18
CA ILE A 127 -2.13 0.71 12.68
C ILE A 127 -2.83 -0.04 11.54
N VAL A 128 -2.81 -1.36 11.60
CA VAL A 128 -3.48 -2.26 10.64
C VAL A 128 -4.67 -2.91 11.34
N TYR A 129 -5.84 -2.89 10.72
CA TYR A 129 -7.04 -3.59 11.19
C TYR A 129 -7.37 -4.75 10.23
N ASP A 130 -7.01 -5.96 10.58
CA ASP A 130 -7.19 -7.16 9.76
C ASP A 130 -8.18 -8.15 10.40
N ASP A 131 -9.48 -8.14 10.07
CA ASP A 131 -10.15 -7.24 9.12
C ASP A 131 -11.42 -6.62 9.75
N LEU A 132 -11.83 -5.48 9.23
CA LEU A 132 -13.04 -4.80 9.68
C LEU A 132 -14.34 -5.45 9.19
N SER A 133 -14.29 -6.34 8.18
CA SER A 133 -15.46 -7.15 7.79
C SER A 133 -15.88 -8.06 8.93
N LYS A 134 -14.92 -8.74 9.59
CA LYS A 134 -15.19 -9.58 10.77
C LYS A 134 -15.61 -8.75 11.98
N HIS A 135 -15.04 -7.56 12.14
CA HIS A 135 -15.48 -6.62 13.16
C HIS A 135 -16.95 -6.26 13.01
N ALA A 136 -17.42 -5.96 11.80
CA ALA A 136 -18.83 -5.71 11.51
C ALA A 136 -19.71 -6.92 11.77
N ILE A 137 -19.25 -8.13 11.42
CA ILE A 137 -19.96 -9.37 11.70
C ILE A 137 -20.13 -9.62 13.20
N ALA A 138 -19.08 -9.40 14.00
CA ALA A 138 -19.15 -9.50 15.47
C ALA A 138 -20.17 -8.50 16.03
N TYR A 139 -20.18 -7.27 15.53
CA TYR A 139 -21.15 -6.25 15.95
C TYR A 139 -22.59 -6.61 15.56
N ARG A 140 -22.80 -7.15 14.36
CA ARG A 140 -24.09 -7.68 13.91
C ARG A 140 -24.58 -8.79 14.81
N ALA A 141 -23.72 -9.76 15.15
CA ALA A 141 -24.08 -10.87 16.03
C ALA A 141 -24.51 -10.38 17.43
N MET A 142 -23.77 -9.46 18.00
CA MET A 142 -24.13 -8.84 19.31
C MET A 142 -25.45 -8.09 19.22
N SER A 143 -25.66 -7.31 18.16
CA SER A 143 -26.89 -6.52 17.97
C SER A 143 -28.12 -7.40 17.83
N LEU A 144 -28.02 -8.51 17.11
CA LEU A 144 -29.10 -9.48 16.93
C LEU A 144 -29.44 -10.19 18.26
N LEU A 145 -28.43 -10.55 19.07
CA LEU A 145 -28.63 -11.13 20.39
C LEU A 145 -29.30 -10.15 21.37
N LEU A 146 -29.10 -8.85 21.17
CA LEU A 146 -29.76 -7.79 21.93
C LEU A 146 -31.11 -7.38 21.35
N GLU A 147 -31.65 -8.16 20.41
CA GLU A 147 -32.95 -7.94 19.75
C GLU A 147 -33.09 -6.55 19.09
N ARG A 148 -31.95 -5.94 18.64
CA ARG A 148 -31.97 -4.68 17.92
C ARG A 148 -32.50 -4.93 16.48
N SER A 149 -33.36 -4.04 16.00
CA SER A 149 -33.92 -4.13 14.66
C SER A 149 -32.84 -4.17 13.58
N PRO A 150 -32.79 -5.20 12.72
CA PRO A 150 -31.82 -5.29 11.65
C PRO A 150 -32.16 -4.32 10.50
N GLY A 151 -31.13 -3.73 9.90
CA GLY A 151 -31.21 -2.95 8.68
C GLY A 151 -30.68 -3.72 7.47
N ARG A 152 -30.03 -3.01 6.54
CA ARG A 152 -29.46 -3.60 5.32
C ARG A 152 -28.45 -4.72 5.67
N GLU A 153 -28.56 -5.85 4.97
CA GLU A 153 -27.74 -7.05 5.18
C GLU A 153 -27.72 -7.55 6.65
N ALA A 154 -28.83 -7.31 7.35
CA ALA A 154 -29.03 -7.62 8.77
C ALA A 154 -28.06 -6.88 9.72
N TYR A 155 -27.31 -5.88 9.27
CA TYR A 155 -26.54 -5.02 10.16
C TYR A 155 -27.44 -4.04 10.91
N PRO A 156 -27.07 -3.63 12.12
CA PRO A 156 -27.80 -2.59 12.85
C PRO A 156 -27.65 -1.25 12.13
N GLY A 157 -28.62 -0.34 12.29
CA GLY A 157 -28.67 0.95 11.60
C GLY A 157 -27.47 1.88 11.89
N ASP A 158 -26.75 1.65 12.98
CA ASP A 158 -25.57 2.42 13.39
C ASP A 158 -24.23 1.77 13.02
N VAL A 159 -24.22 0.78 12.12
CA VAL A 159 -22.96 0.10 11.71
C VAL A 159 -21.96 1.05 11.03
N PHE A 160 -22.43 2.11 10.37
CA PHE A 160 -21.54 3.14 9.86
C PHE A 160 -20.70 3.78 10.98
N TYR A 161 -21.36 4.09 12.10
CA TYR A 161 -20.69 4.69 13.26
C TYR A 161 -19.68 3.74 13.93
N LEU A 162 -19.87 2.43 13.82
CA LEU A 162 -18.90 1.43 14.28
C LEU A 162 -17.49 1.70 13.73
N HIS A 163 -17.38 1.92 12.42
CA HIS A 163 -16.11 2.13 11.76
C HIS A 163 -15.69 3.60 11.71
N SER A 164 -16.63 4.54 11.55
CA SER A 164 -16.29 5.95 11.48
C SER A 164 -15.67 6.46 12.77
N ARG A 165 -16.25 6.13 13.94
CA ARG A 165 -15.68 6.53 15.23
C ARG A 165 -14.32 5.90 15.54
N LEU A 166 -13.98 4.77 14.90
CA LEU A 166 -12.67 4.14 15.00
C LEU A 166 -11.67 4.87 14.08
N LEU A 167 -11.99 4.98 12.79
CA LEU A 167 -11.07 5.45 11.77
C LEU A 167 -10.82 6.97 11.83
N GLU A 168 -11.80 7.75 12.30
CA GLU A 168 -11.62 9.19 12.53
C GLU A 168 -10.59 9.53 13.63
N ARG A 169 -10.20 8.55 14.44
CA ARG A 169 -9.14 8.72 15.44
C ARG A 169 -7.74 8.71 14.82
N ALA A 170 -7.60 8.18 13.61
CA ALA A 170 -6.38 8.31 12.82
C ALA A 170 -6.26 9.73 12.26
N ALA A 171 -5.16 10.40 12.57
CA ALA A 171 -4.90 11.79 12.20
C ALA A 171 -3.42 12.12 12.30
N HIS A 172 -3.00 13.22 11.73
CA HIS A 172 -1.74 13.90 11.99
C HIS A 172 -2.04 15.08 12.90
N LEU A 173 -1.47 15.07 14.09
CA LEU A 173 -1.69 16.13 15.08
C LEU A 173 -0.85 17.37 14.74
N SER A 174 -1.38 18.55 15.05
CA SER A 174 -0.64 19.81 14.94
C SER A 174 0.58 19.83 15.86
N GLU A 175 1.56 20.66 15.56
CA GLU A 175 2.77 20.86 16.38
C GLU A 175 2.43 21.23 17.83
N GLU A 176 1.38 22.04 18.03
CA GLU A 176 0.89 22.42 19.37
C GLU A 176 0.42 21.21 20.19
N LYS A 177 0.00 20.14 19.51
CA LYS A 177 -0.44 18.88 20.12
C LYS A 177 0.65 17.79 20.11
N GLY A 178 1.88 18.16 19.73
CA GLY A 178 3.06 17.31 19.75
C GLY A 178 3.42 16.67 18.41
N GLY A 179 2.71 16.97 17.31
CA GLY A 179 3.08 16.56 15.94
C GLY A 179 3.03 15.06 15.64
N GLY A 180 2.53 14.22 16.56
CA GLY A 180 2.43 12.77 16.35
C GLY A 180 1.32 12.39 15.38
N SER A 181 1.38 11.18 14.83
CA SER A 181 0.37 10.70 13.87
C SER A 181 -0.07 9.26 14.11
N ILE A 182 -1.30 8.94 13.69
CA ILE A 182 -1.76 7.57 13.46
C ILE A 182 -2.17 7.43 12.01
N THR A 183 -1.47 6.57 11.28
CA THR A 183 -1.83 6.15 9.92
C THR A 183 -2.57 4.82 10.01
N ALA A 184 -3.78 4.73 9.45
CA ALA A 184 -4.60 3.54 9.54
C ALA A 184 -4.68 2.81 8.19
N LEU A 185 -4.44 1.50 8.21
CA LEU A 185 -4.66 0.58 7.10
C LEU A 185 -5.78 -0.40 7.48
N PRO A 186 -7.05 -0.01 7.34
CA PRO A 186 -8.16 -0.94 7.48
C PRO A 186 -8.17 -1.92 6.31
N ILE A 187 -8.47 -3.19 6.60
CA ILE A 187 -8.63 -4.24 5.61
C ILE A 187 -10.10 -4.63 5.55
N ILE A 188 -10.64 -4.71 4.34
CA ILE A 188 -11.99 -5.21 4.06
C ILE A 188 -11.91 -6.38 3.08
N GLU A 189 -12.63 -7.45 3.39
CA GLU A 189 -12.80 -8.60 2.52
C GLU A 189 -14.07 -8.45 1.68
N THR A 190 -13.94 -8.56 0.36
CA THR A 190 -15.06 -8.60 -0.58
C THR A 190 -15.38 -10.04 -0.97
N GLN A 191 -16.55 -10.24 -1.59
CA GLN A 191 -16.94 -11.48 -2.23
C GLN A 191 -17.12 -11.20 -3.72
N SER A 192 -16.41 -11.95 -4.56
CA SER A 192 -16.46 -11.81 -6.04
C SER A 192 -16.16 -10.39 -6.54
N GLY A 193 -15.30 -9.66 -5.84
CA GLY A 193 -14.92 -8.30 -6.21
C GLY A 193 -16.01 -7.24 -5.97
N ASP A 194 -17.10 -7.56 -5.27
CA ASP A 194 -18.19 -6.61 -5.02
C ASP A 194 -17.81 -5.55 -3.99
N VAL A 195 -17.34 -4.40 -4.48
CA VAL A 195 -17.05 -3.21 -3.67
C VAL A 195 -18.30 -2.37 -3.38
N SER A 196 -19.46 -2.71 -3.98
CA SER A 196 -20.74 -2.00 -3.78
C SER A 196 -21.56 -2.54 -2.61
N ALA A 197 -21.12 -3.63 -1.98
CA ALA A 197 -21.72 -4.18 -0.78
C ALA A 197 -21.72 -3.17 0.39
N TYR A 198 -22.53 -3.40 1.41
CA TYR A 198 -22.83 -2.41 2.43
C TYR A 198 -21.62 -2.00 3.26
N ILE A 199 -20.84 -2.95 3.78
CA ILE A 199 -19.66 -2.62 4.59
C ILE A 199 -18.54 -2.01 3.75
N PRO A 200 -18.17 -2.56 2.56
CA PRO A 200 -17.22 -1.91 1.66
C PRO A 200 -17.52 -0.44 1.37
N THR A 201 -18.75 -0.11 0.94
CA THR A 201 -19.14 1.27 0.62
C THR A 201 -19.04 2.20 1.82
N ASN A 202 -19.40 1.74 3.01
CA ASN A 202 -19.27 2.52 4.24
C ASN A 202 -17.80 2.86 4.51
N VAL A 203 -16.90 1.88 4.45
CA VAL A 203 -15.49 2.10 4.79
C VAL A 203 -14.78 2.92 3.70
N ILE A 204 -15.10 2.73 2.41
CA ILE A 204 -14.61 3.59 1.33
C ILE A 204 -14.97 5.06 1.57
N SER A 205 -16.17 5.34 2.07
CA SER A 205 -16.60 6.73 2.35
C SER A 205 -15.92 7.36 3.57
N ILE A 206 -15.46 6.54 4.53
CA ILE A 206 -14.79 7.02 5.75
C ILE A 206 -13.29 7.25 5.49
N THR A 207 -12.67 6.51 4.57
CA THR A 207 -11.23 6.53 4.33
C THR A 207 -10.81 7.60 3.32
N ASP A 208 -9.52 7.93 3.31
CA ASP A 208 -8.91 8.94 2.43
C ASP A 208 -8.40 8.34 1.12
N GLY A 209 -8.80 7.13 0.82
CA GLY A 209 -8.47 6.38 -0.38
C GLY A 209 -8.59 4.87 -0.17
N GLN A 210 -8.38 4.13 -1.25
CA GLN A 210 -8.45 2.68 -1.24
C GLN A 210 -7.49 2.04 -2.24
N LEU A 211 -6.86 0.95 -1.83
CA LEU A 211 -6.13 0.02 -2.67
C LEU A 211 -7.06 -1.17 -2.98
N ILE A 212 -7.51 -1.26 -4.21
CA ILE A 212 -8.40 -2.35 -4.66
C ILE A 212 -7.53 -3.46 -5.25
N LEU A 213 -7.61 -4.65 -4.65
CA LEU A 213 -6.88 -5.83 -5.11
C LEU A 213 -7.83 -6.76 -5.89
N GLU A 214 -7.38 -7.14 -7.08
CA GLU A 214 -8.14 -8.00 -7.98
C GLU A 214 -7.63 -9.44 -7.99
N THR A 215 -8.55 -10.38 -7.88
CA THR A 215 -8.31 -11.82 -7.99
C THR A 215 -7.67 -12.19 -9.33
N ARG A 216 -8.13 -11.59 -10.44
CA ARG A 216 -7.60 -11.83 -11.78
C ARG A 216 -6.11 -11.44 -11.87
N LEU A 217 -5.73 -10.27 -11.38
CA LEU A 217 -4.33 -9.82 -11.37
C LEU A 217 -3.45 -10.72 -10.50
N PHE A 218 -3.96 -11.13 -9.34
CA PHE A 218 -3.22 -12.01 -8.44
C PHE A 218 -2.88 -13.36 -9.08
N PHE A 219 -3.85 -13.99 -9.72
CA PHE A 219 -3.65 -15.29 -10.37
C PHE A 219 -2.90 -15.21 -11.70
N SER A 220 -2.92 -14.06 -12.39
CA SER A 220 -2.04 -13.84 -13.56
C SER A 220 -0.57 -13.57 -13.17
N GLY A 221 -0.25 -13.58 -11.88
CA GLY A 221 1.11 -13.36 -11.39
C GLY A 221 1.49 -11.88 -11.21
N GLN A 222 0.56 -10.94 -11.39
CA GLN A 222 0.77 -9.53 -11.04
C GLN A 222 0.61 -9.36 -9.53
N ARG A 223 1.72 -9.25 -8.82
CA ARG A 223 1.77 -9.10 -7.36
C ARG A 223 2.72 -7.97 -6.98
N PRO A 224 2.24 -6.95 -6.22
CA PRO A 224 0.88 -6.82 -5.66
C PRO A 224 -0.21 -6.66 -6.73
N ALA A 225 -1.38 -7.23 -6.45
CA ALA A 225 -2.51 -7.31 -7.38
C ALA A 225 -3.38 -6.04 -7.37
N VAL A 226 -2.76 -4.87 -7.25
CA VAL A 226 -3.45 -3.58 -7.15
C VAL A 226 -4.02 -3.16 -8.49
N ASN A 227 -5.32 -2.91 -8.52
CA ASN A 227 -5.98 -2.33 -9.69
C ASN A 227 -5.68 -0.83 -9.77
N VAL A 228 -4.86 -0.43 -10.73
CA VAL A 228 -4.44 0.97 -10.93
C VAL A 228 -5.59 1.89 -11.35
N GLY A 229 -6.62 1.37 -12.02
CA GLY A 229 -7.76 2.16 -12.48
C GLY A 229 -8.78 2.47 -11.39
N LEU A 230 -8.95 1.57 -10.42
CA LEU A 230 -9.96 1.70 -9.36
C LEU A 230 -9.39 2.16 -8.03
N SER A 231 -8.08 2.00 -7.81
CA SER A 231 -7.41 2.46 -6.59
C SER A 231 -7.22 3.97 -6.60
N VAL A 232 -7.32 4.58 -5.43
CA VAL A 232 -7.25 6.03 -5.25
C VAL A 232 -6.54 6.36 -3.95
N SER A 233 -5.64 7.35 -3.97
CA SER A 233 -5.21 8.09 -2.79
C SER A 233 -5.70 9.54 -2.92
N ARG A 234 -6.47 10.02 -1.95
CA ARG A 234 -6.98 11.40 -1.95
C ARG A 234 -5.93 12.42 -1.53
N VAL A 235 -4.92 11.99 -0.79
CA VAL A 235 -3.77 12.82 -0.43
C VAL A 235 -2.84 12.98 -1.64
N GLY A 236 -2.59 11.90 -2.36
CA GLY A 236 -1.83 11.92 -3.60
C GLY A 236 -0.39 12.42 -3.42
N GLY A 237 0.10 13.19 -4.38
CA GLY A 237 1.49 13.64 -4.42
C GLY A 237 1.97 14.52 -3.26
N ASP A 238 1.09 14.97 -2.37
CA ASP A 238 1.49 15.71 -1.17
C ASP A 238 2.13 14.78 -0.13
N ALA A 239 1.79 13.48 -0.18
CA ALA A 239 2.41 12.43 0.61
C ALA A 239 3.61 11.76 -0.12
N GLN A 240 4.24 12.42 -1.07
CA GLN A 240 5.43 11.93 -1.77
C GLN A 240 6.61 12.89 -1.55
N THR A 241 7.82 12.32 -1.51
CA THR A 241 9.03 13.14 -1.63
C THR A 241 9.11 13.78 -3.02
N LYS A 242 9.86 14.86 -3.14
CA LYS A 242 10.03 15.55 -4.44
C LYS A 242 10.65 14.63 -5.49
N ALA A 243 11.56 13.73 -5.09
CA ALA A 243 12.15 12.73 -5.97
C ALA A 243 11.11 11.75 -6.51
N MET A 244 10.28 11.18 -5.62
CA MET A 244 9.22 10.25 -6.02
C MET A 244 8.16 10.94 -6.89
N LYS A 245 7.70 12.13 -6.50
CA LYS A 245 6.72 12.91 -7.27
C LYS A 245 7.21 13.21 -8.69
N LYS A 246 8.50 13.52 -8.85
CA LYS A 246 9.13 13.76 -10.16
C LYS A 246 9.27 12.47 -10.96
N ALA A 247 9.79 11.41 -10.33
CA ALA A 247 10.03 10.13 -10.99
C ALA A 247 8.73 9.41 -11.43
N ALA A 248 7.65 9.51 -10.63
CA ALA A 248 6.38 8.82 -10.88
C ALA A 248 5.38 9.61 -11.74
N LYS A 249 5.77 10.76 -12.28
CA LYS A 249 4.85 11.76 -12.86
C LYS A 249 3.89 11.18 -13.91
N THR A 250 4.33 10.29 -14.78
CA THR A 250 3.55 9.79 -15.94
C THR A 250 3.04 8.36 -15.78
N ILE A 251 3.52 7.60 -14.78
CA ILE A 251 3.28 6.15 -14.70
C ILE A 251 1.79 5.77 -14.75
N ARG A 252 0.91 6.53 -14.10
CA ARG A 252 -0.53 6.25 -14.12
C ARG A 252 -1.14 6.46 -15.50
N LEU A 253 -0.69 7.49 -16.22
CA LEU A 253 -1.15 7.78 -17.57
C LEU A 253 -0.68 6.68 -18.53
N ASP A 254 0.59 6.32 -18.46
CA ASP A 254 1.20 5.31 -19.33
C ASP A 254 0.55 3.93 -19.13
N LEU A 255 0.28 3.55 -17.89
CA LEU A 255 -0.45 2.32 -17.57
C LEU A 255 -1.92 2.35 -17.99
N SER A 256 -2.56 3.52 -17.95
CA SER A 256 -3.93 3.67 -18.43
C SER A 256 -4.00 3.48 -19.95
N GLN A 257 -3.07 4.09 -20.70
CA GLN A 257 -2.95 3.93 -22.14
C GLN A 257 -2.64 2.47 -22.52
N TYR A 258 -1.72 1.82 -21.79
CA TYR A 258 -1.43 0.41 -22.01
C TYR A 258 -2.67 -0.48 -21.85
N ARG A 259 -3.45 -0.31 -20.77
CA ARG A 259 -4.67 -1.10 -20.53
C ARG A 259 -5.74 -0.89 -21.58
N GLU A 260 -5.90 0.33 -22.04
CA GLU A 260 -6.82 0.65 -23.13
C GLU A 260 -6.41 -0.09 -24.40
N MET A 261 -5.13 -0.01 -24.79
CA MET A 261 -4.59 -0.71 -25.95
C MET A 261 -4.65 -2.24 -25.79
N GLU A 262 -4.32 -2.79 -24.61
CA GLU A 262 -4.42 -4.23 -24.33
C GLU A 262 -5.84 -4.74 -24.55
N SER A 263 -6.86 -3.97 -24.18
CA SER A 263 -8.26 -4.34 -24.39
C SER A 263 -8.64 -4.34 -25.87
N PHE A 264 -8.15 -3.40 -26.65
CA PHE A 264 -8.40 -3.34 -28.10
C PHE A 264 -7.72 -4.48 -28.85
N THR A 265 -6.51 -4.87 -28.45
CA THR A 265 -5.74 -5.91 -29.15
C THR A 265 -6.28 -7.31 -28.97
N GLN A 266 -7.13 -7.54 -27.95
CA GLN A 266 -7.83 -8.82 -27.81
C GLN A 266 -8.78 -9.13 -28.99
N PHE A 267 -9.14 -8.10 -29.78
CA PHE A 267 -10.07 -8.22 -30.91
C PHE A 267 -9.40 -7.93 -32.26
N ALA A 268 -8.14 -7.51 -32.31
CA ALA A 268 -7.43 -7.16 -33.52
C ALA A 268 -6.54 -8.32 -34.00
N SER A 269 -6.62 -8.66 -35.27
CA SER A 269 -5.80 -9.72 -35.91
C SER A 269 -4.41 -9.26 -36.31
N ASP A 270 -4.24 -7.97 -36.60
CA ASP A 270 -2.98 -7.38 -37.05
C ASP A 270 -2.68 -6.12 -36.21
N LEU A 271 -1.49 -6.05 -35.64
CA LEU A 271 -1.01 -4.91 -34.87
C LEU A 271 -0.03 -4.10 -35.75
N ASP A 272 -0.23 -2.80 -35.82
CA ASP A 272 0.76 -1.92 -36.37
C ASP A 272 1.99 -1.78 -35.46
N GLU A 273 3.13 -1.38 -36.03
CA GLU A 273 4.40 -1.32 -35.29
C GLU A 273 4.35 -0.37 -34.10
N SER A 274 3.58 0.71 -34.16
CA SER A 274 3.46 1.71 -33.12
C SER A 274 2.69 1.12 -31.92
N THR A 275 1.61 0.41 -32.17
CA THR A 275 0.82 -0.29 -31.15
C THR A 275 1.62 -1.42 -30.49
N ALA A 276 2.40 -2.19 -31.28
CA ALA A 276 3.26 -3.23 -30.72
C ALA A 276 4.33 -2.65 -29.79
N LYS A 277 4.94 -1.51 -30.11
CA LYS A 277 5.90 -0.81 -29.25
C LYS A 277 5.25 -0.32 -27.94
N LEU A 278 4.05 0.26 -28.03
CA LEU A 278 3.31 0.72 -26.85
C LEU A 278 2.95 -0.44 -25.91
N LEU A 279 2.52 -1.58 -26.47
CA LEU A 279 2.23 -2.78 -25.69
C LEU A 279 3.49 -3.34 -25.01
N SER A 280 4.60 -3.43 -25.74
CA SER A 280 5.87 -3.87 -25.17
C SER A 280 6.34 -2.97 -24.02
N TYR A 281 6.21 -1.67 -24.18
CA TYR A 281 6.51 -0.69 -23.15
C TYR A 281 5.64 -0.89 -21.90
N GLY A 282 4.33 -0.98 -22.06
CA GLY A 282 3.40 -1.17 -20.97
C GLY A 282 3.59 -2.52 -20.24
N GLN A 283 3.91 -3.59 -20.99
CA GLN A 283 4.27 -4.88 -20.39
C GLN A 283 5.54 -4.77 -19.55
N GLY A 284 6.53 -4.03 -20.00
CA GLY A 284 7.74 -3.73 -19.22
C GLY A 284 7.42 -3.01 -17.92
N LEU A 285 6.56 -1.98 -17.96
CA LEU A 285 6.11 -1.27 -16.77
C LEU A 285 5.33 -2.19 -15.81
N MET A 286 4.42 -3.03 -16.33
CA MET A 286 3.67 -3.99 -15.50
C MET A 286 4.60 -5.00 -14.83
N ARG A 287 5.67 -5.45 -15.50
CA ARG A 287 6.68 -6.33 -14.88
C ARG A 287 7.52 -5.60 -13.83
N MET A 288 7.91 -4.36 -14.08
CA MET A 288 8.61 -3.53 -13.09
C MET A 288 7.84 -3.39 -11.79
N LEU A 289 6.50 -3.34 -11.87
CA LEU A 289 5.63 -3.23 -10.70
C LEU A 289 5.44 -4.56 -9.94
N ARG A 290 5.95 -5.68 -10.44
CA ARG A 290 5.95 -6.93 -9.70
C ARG A 290 7.01 -6.90 -8.62
N GLN A 291 6.61 -7.22 -7.42
CA GLN A 291 7.48 -7.20 -6.25
C GLN A 291 7.24 -8.43 -5.38
N LYS A 292 8.31 -9.07 -4.95
CA LYS A 292 8.24 -10.20 -4.03
C LYS A 292 7.88 -9.71 -2.63
N GLN A 293 7.09 -10.47 -1.92
CA GLN A 293 6.76 -10.20 -0.52
C GLN A 293 8.04 -10.16 0.34
N PHE A 294 8.07 -9.28 1.33
CA PHE A 294 9.21 -9.05 2.24
C PHE A 294 10.50 -8.56 1.57
N HIS A 295 10.37 -7.97 0.40
CA HIS A 295 11.46 -7.28 -0.29
C HIS A 295 11.05 -5.82 -0.58
N PRO A 296 10.86 -5.00 0.47
CA PRO A 296 10.53 -3.60 0.26
C PRO A 296 11.69 -2.87 -0.40
N TYR A 297 11.38 -2.02 -1.37
CA TYR A 297 12.37 -1.15 -2.00
C TYR A 297 12.61 0.10 -1.17
N LYS A 298 13.87 0.53 -1.09
CA LYS A 298 14.25 1.84 -0.58
C LYS A 298 13.78 2.93 -1.54
N GLN A 299 13.72 4.16 -1.07
CA GLN A 299 13.27 5.28 -1.88
C GLN A 299 14.13 5.47 -3.15
N TYR A 300 15.45 5.44 -3.03
CA TYR A 300 16.34 5.58 -4.19
C TYR A 300 16.14 4.44 -5.21
N GLU A 301 15.89 3.22 -4.77
CA GLU A 301 15.64 2.07 -5.64
C GLU A 301 14.36 2.27 -6.45
N GLN A 302 13.29 2.72 -5.80
CA GLN A 302 12.03 3.05 -6.47
C GLN A 302 12.20 4.17 -7.50
N VAL A 303 12.93 5.23 -7.15
CA VAL A 303 13.22 6.36 -8.05
C VAL A 303 14.02 5.89 -9.27
N ILE A 304 15.07 5.09 -9.09
CA ILE A 304 15.87 4.54 -10.20
C ILE A 304 15.00 3.70 -11.15
N LEU A 305 14.18 2.79 -10.60
CA LEU A 305 13.30 1.94 -11.40
C LEU A 305 12.29 2.77 -12.22
N LEU A 306 11.67 3.76 -11.58
CA LEU A 306 10.71 4.64 -12.25
C LEU A 306 11.38 5.49 -13.35
N VAL A 307 12.53 6.08 -13.07
CA VAL A 307 13.27 6.86 -14.06
C VAL A 307 13.69 5.99 -15.24
N ALA A 308 14.25 4.81 -15.00
CA ALA A 308 14.65 3.89 -16.05
C ALA A 308 13.44 3.38 -16.87
N GLY A 309 12.38 2.93 -16.20
CA GLY A 309 11.18 2.40 -16.86
C GLY A 309 10.44 3.42 -17.70
N LEU A 310 10.20 4.61 -17.16
CA LEU A 310 9.46 5.69 -17.85
C LEU A 310 10.28 6.38 -18.94
N ASN A 311 11.61 6.19 -18.96
CA ASN A 311 12.47 6.65 -20.07
C ASN A 311 12.84 5.51 -21.04
N HIS A 312 11.98 4.50 -21.15
CA HIS A 312 12.03 3.44 -22.15
C HIS A 312 13.27 2.53 -22.12
N VAL A 313 14.04 2.54 -21.04
CA VAL A 313 15.25 1.68 -20.91
C VAL A 313 14.88 0.19 -20.99
N PHE A 314 13.70 -0.20 -20.54
CA PHE A 314 13.25 -1.60 -20.53
C PHE A 314 12.77 -2.12 -21.88
N GLN A 315 12.59 -1.25 -22.89
CA GLN A 315 12.12 -1.67 -24.23
C GLN A 315 13.15 -2.51 -24.99
N GLU A 316 14.43 -2.36 -24.66
CA GLU A 316 15.52 -3.11 -25.29
C GLU A 316 15.70 -4.51 -24.68
N ILE A 317 14.97 -4.81 -23.60
CA ILE A 317 15.08 -6.06 -22.83
C ILE A 317 13.87 -6.94 -23.15
N VAL A 318 14.11 -8.23 -23.34
CA VAL A 318 13.04 -9.21 -23.47
C VAL A 318 12.25 -9.25 -22.16
N PRO A 319 10.89 -9.17 -22.18
CA PRO A 319 10.09 -9.08 -20.96
C PRO A 319 10.41 -10.17 -19.92
N GLU A 320 10.75 -11.38 -20.34
CA GLU A 320 11.11 -12.50 -19.45
C GLU A 320 12.41 -12.27 -18.67
N GLN A 321 13.32 -11.47 -19.21
CA GLN A 321 14.60 -11.14 -18.58
C GLN A 321 14.49 -10.01 -17.54
N LEU A 322 13.40 -9.24 -17.53
CA LEU A 322 13.22 -8.13 -16.60
C LEU A 322 13.24 -8.57 -15.15
N ASP A 323 12.76 -9.76 -14.84
CA ASP A 323 12.76 -10.31 -13.47
C ASP A 323 14.19 -10.53 -12.93
N ALA A 324 15.17 -10.77 -13.81
CA ALA A 324 16.59 -10.86 -13.47
C ALA A 324 17.29 -9.50 -13.59
N PHE A 325 16.89 -8.69 -14.56
CA PHE A 325 17.48 -7.38 -14.84
C PHE A 325 17.28 -6.38 -13.70
N ILE A 326 16.05 -6.28 -13.17
CA ILE A 326 15.70 -5.30 -12.13
C ILE A 326 16.59 -5.42 -10.88
N PRO A 327 16.74 -6.61 -10.26
CA PRO A 327 17.64 -6.76 -9.12
C PRO A 327 19.11 -6.46 -9.48
N ALA A 328 19.56 -6.89 -10.66
CA ALA A 328 20.93 -6.65 -11.11
C ALA A 328 21.21 -5.16 -11.32
N LEU A 329 20.27 -4.40 -11.91
CA LEU A 329 20.37 -2.96 -12.07
C LEU A 329 20.49 -2.26 -10.71
N LEU A 330 19.62 -2.60 -9.76
CA LEU A 330 19.63 -2.00 -8.42
C LEU A 330 20.93 -2.31 -7.67
N GLN A 331 21.44 -3.55 -7.79
CA GLN A 331 22.73 -3.93 -7.23
C GLN A 331 23.86 -3.13 -7.86
N HIS A 332 23.90 -2.99 -9.18
CA HIS A 332 24.88 -2.19 -9.89
C HIS A 332 24.91 -0.72 -9.41
N PHE A 333 23.74 -0.10 -9.25
CA PHE A 333 23.66 1.27 -8.68
C PHE A 333 24.16 1.33 -7.25
N GLY A 334 23.81 0.36 -6.42
CA GLY A 334 24.26 0.30 -5.03
C GLY A 334 25.79 0.17 -4.90
N GLU A 335 26.43 -0.58 -5.79
CA GLU A 335 27.87 -0.83 -5.79
C GLU A 335 28.69 0.32 -6.43
N THR A 336 28.18 0.91 -7.51
CA THR A 336 28.96 1.87 -8.32
C THR A 336 28.56 3.32 -8.10
N GLN A 337 27.31 3.58 -7.69
CA GLN A 337 26.71 4.93 -7.58
C GLN A 337 26.24 5.26 -6.16
N GLY A 338 26.95 4.77 -5.15
CA GLY A 338 26.56 4.94 -3.74
C GLY A 338 26.31 6.39 -3.32
N ALA A 339 27.07 7.36 -3.86
CA ALA A 339 26.88 8.78 -3.57
C ALA A 339 25.53 9.30 -4.11
N LEU A 340 25.14 8.91 -5.32
CA LEU A 340 23.86 9.27 -5.95
C LEU A 340 22.68 8.64 -5.18
N CYS A 341 22.78 7.35 -4.86
CA CYS A 341 21.78 6.62 -4.09
C CYS A 341 21.54 7.25 -2.71
N ASN A 342 22.63 7.57 -1.98
CA ASN A 342 22.55 8.21 -0.67
C ASN A 342 21.99 9.64 -0.75
N ALA A 343 22.34 10.41 -1.78
CA ALA A 343 21.79 11.74 -1.97
C ALA A 343 20.26 11.72 -2.15
N ILE A 344 19.75 10.81 -2.98
CA ILE A 344 18.29 10.65 -3.19
C ILE A 344 17.61 10.19 -1.89
N GLU A 345 18.18 9.19 -1.19
CA GLU A 345 17.61 8.64 0.03
C GLU A 345 17.53 9.68 1.16
N GLN A 346 18.58 10.47 1.35
CA GLN A 346 18.64 11.43 2.46
C GLN A 346 17.89 12.73 2.18
N THR A 347 17.95 13.22 0.94
CA THR A 347 17.36 14.53 0.61
C THR A 347 15.91 14.43 0.13
N GLY A 348 15.48 13.28 -0.37
CA GLY A 348 14.20 13.12 -1.04
C GLY A 348 14.07 13.99 -2.30
N GLN A 349 15.18 14.39 -2.93
CA GLN A 349 15.21 15.25 -4.11
C GLN A 349 15.85 14.54 -5.30
N LEU A 350 15.47 14.94 -6.50
CA LEU A 350 16.01 14.45 -7.77
C LEU A 350 16.23 15.62 -8.70
N SER A 351 17.50 16.00 -8.95
CA SER A 351 17.84 17.02 -9.94
C SER A 351 17.70 16.49 -11.38
N ASP A 352 17.71 17.38 -12.36
CA ASP A 352 17.67 16.98 -13.77
C ASP A 352 18.96 16.25 -14.18
N ASP A 353 20.11 16.70 -13.64
CA ASP A 353 21.40 16.04 -13.88
C ASP A 353 21.41 14.61 -13.30
N GLN A 354 20.93 14.44 -12.07
CA GLN A 354 20.81 13.11 -11.46
C GLN A 354 19.88 12.20 -12.27
N GLN A 355 18.77 12.73 -12.75
CA GLN A 355 17.84 11.96 -13.59
C GLN A 355 18.52 11.53 -14.90
N SER A 356 19.25 12.42 -15.56
CA SER A 356 20.00 12.12 -16.79
C SER A 356 21.09 11.09 -16.52
N GLN A 357 21.81 11.20 -15.42
CA GLN A 357 22.82 10.23 -15.00
C GLN A 357 22.23 8.83 -14.78
N ILE A 358 21.05 8.73 -14.14
CA ILE A 358 20.37 7.45 -13.95
C ILE A 358 20.04 6.81 -15.30
N ILE A 359 19.51 7.59 -16.25
CA ILE A 359 19.15 7.11 -17.59
C ILE A 359 20.37 6.60 -18.36
N GLU A 360 21.48 7.36 -18.35
CA GLU A 360 22.73 7.00 -19.00
C GLU A 360 23.30 5.68 -18.47
N ILE A 361 23.46 5.59 -17.16
CA ILE A 361 24.00 4.38 -16.50
C ILE A 361 23.10 3.18 -16.74
N ALA A 362 21.79 3.34 -16.67
CA ALA A 362 20.86 2.25 -16.92
C ALA A 362 20.92 1.75 -18.37
N LYS A 363 21.07 2.65 -19.36
CA LYS A 363 21.27 2.29 -20.78
C LYS A 363 22.59 1.57 -21.02
N GLU A 364 23.69 2.07 -20.45
CA GLU A 364 24.99 1.41 -20.52
C GLU A 364 24.94 0.01 -19.90
N PHE A 365 24.25 -0.15 -18.78
CA PHE A 365 24.09 -1.46 -18.14
C PHE A 365 23.30 -2.45 -19.02
N VAL A 366 22.25 -1.99 -19.70
CA VAL A 366 21.51 -2.80 -20.69
C VAL A 366 22.44 -3.27 -21.81
N GLN A 367 23.20 -2.34 -22.40
CA GLN A 367 24.10 -2.64 -23.53
C GLN A 367 25.19 -3.64 -23.14
N ASN A 368 25.74 -3.55 -21.94
CA ASN A 368 26.85 -4.38 -21.50
C ASN A 368 26.43 -5.77 -21.01
N CYS A 369 25.23 -5.92 -20.44
CA CYS A 369 24.85 -7.15 -19.75
C CYS A 369 23.61 -7.85 -20.31
N PHE A 370 22.74 -7.12 -21.07
CA PHE A 370 21.42 -7.62 -21.48
C PHE A 370 21.06 -7.30 -22.94
N SER A 371 21.98 -6.75 -23.75
CA SER A 371 21.72 -6.54 -25.18
C SER A 371 21.51 -7.89 -25.89
N LYS A 372 20.55 -7.89 -26.83
CA LYS A 372 20.16 -9.05 -27.65
C LYS A 372 21.30 -9.59 -28.49
#